data_16e82e679f8131369287cc55fbfa6e29
#
_entry.id   16e82e679f8131369287cc55fbfa6e29
#
_cell.length_a   1.000
_cell.length_b   1.000
_cell.length_c   1.000
_cell.angle_alpha   90.00
_cell.angle_beta   90.00
_cell.angle_gamma   90.00
#
_symmetry.space_group_name_H-M   'P 1'
#
loop_
_entity.id
_entity.type
_entity.pdbx_description
1 polymer ?
#
loop_
_entity_poly.entity_id
_entity_poly.type
_entity_poly.pdbx_seq_one_letter_code
_entity_poly.pdbx_strand_id
1 'polypeptide(L)'
;MTGRILGLLASAAMMAGVAASTASADGLPVLGVDVGSKGVTVPGATARFVTLWSGKRSTVVARVRRNGGRIDRSRLLQGTFTIPAVAYDGSASGLSADGSVLVLIQPRVSFPRARTSFAVLDARRLRLLKVLRLHGDFSFDAISPSGNRIYLINYLSPTDATKYAVRAYDVQAGRLLPEPVVDPHEADEQMRGQPISRAMSPDGRWAYTLYDGNGKTPFVHALDTSRATARCIDLDALEGEKYLWGLRLSVGAGGKRLVVRNGLAPELVVNTETFAVSKPPQPRPIATAREGLSPIWPWAAGASAIALALVAAGLVGATRRHRRPALG
;
A
#
# COMPACT_ATOMS: atom_id res chain seq x y z
N MET A 1 27.09 -68.81 -25.40
CA MET A 1 28.00 -67.65 -25.10
C MET A 1 27.13 -66.43 -24.82
N THR A 2 27.24 -65.99 -23.63
CA THR A 2 26.41 -64.99 -22.93
C THR A 2 26.85 -63.58 -23.27
N GLY A 3 25.89 -62.70 -23.59
CA GLY A 3 26.12 -61.24 -23.72
C GLY A 3 24.96 -60.45 -23.11
N ARG A 4 25.17 -60.02 -21.88
CA ARG A 4 24.24 -59.12 -21.14
C ARG A 4 24.34 -57.69 -21.70
N ILE A 5 23.23 -57.09 -22.13
CA ILE A 5 23.10 -55.68 -22.43
C ILE A 5 22.34 -55.05 -21.27
N LEU A 6 23.02 -54.19 -20.52
CA LEU A 6 22.48 -53.33 -19.49
C LEU A 6 21.70 -52.15 -20.20
N GLY A 7 20.43 -52.09 -19.97
CA GLY A 7 19.60 -50.93 -20.36
C GLY A 7 19.67 -49.85 -19.29
N LEU A 8 20.23 -48.67 -19.62
CA LEU A 8 20.11 -47.44 -18.82
C LEU A 8 18.73 -46.85 -19.04
N LEU A 9 17.90 -46.83 -18.01
CA LEU A 9 16.68 -46.05 -17.93
C LEU A 9 17.06 -44.63 -17.54
N ALA A 10 17.06 -43.70 -18.49
CA ALA A 10 17.11 -42.27 -18.23
C ALA A 10 15.73 -41.77 -17.86
N SER A 11 15.51 -41.48 -16.57
CA SER A 11 14.32 -40.83 -16.05
C SER A 11 14.42 -39.35 -16.37
N ALA A 12 13.72 -38.90 -17.41
CA ALA A 12 13.50 -37.47 -17.68
C ALA A 12 12.48 -36.93 -16.67
N ALA A 13 12.95 -36.23 -15.65
CA ALA A 13 12.11 -35.45 -14.77
C ALA A 13 11.57 -34.23 -15.54
N MET A 14 10.33 -34.30 -16.00
CA MET A 14 9.59 -33.15 -16.49
C MET A 14 9.30 -32.20 -15.31
N MET A 15 10.12 -31.17 -15.15
CA MET A 15 9.75 -30.03 -14.35
C MET A 15 8.64 -29.28 -15.09
N ALA A 16 7.40 -29.56 -14.70
CA ALA A 16 6.27 -28.70 -15.04
C ALA A 16 6.47 -27.37 -14.30
N GLY A 17 7.08 -26.39 -14.99
CA GLY A 17 7.11 -25.03 -14.56
C GLY A 17 5.67 -24.52 -14.43
N VAL A 18 5.18 -24.38 -13.21
CA VAL A 18 3.96 -23.62 -12.93
C VAL A 18 4.30 -22.18 -13.29
N ALA A 19 3.92 -21.76 -14.50
CA ALA A 19 3.89 -20.36 -14.86
C ALA A 19 2.90 -19.71 -13.90
N ALA A 20 3.43 -19.07 -12.84
CA ALA A 20 2.65 -18.16 -12.03
C ALA A 20 2.11 -17.09 -12.96
N SER A 21 0.81 -17.12 -13.25
CA SER A 21 0.14 -16.04 -13.95
C SER A 21 0.34 -14.79 -13.13
N THR A 22 1.20 -13.90 -13.60
CA THR A 22 1.40 -12.58 -13.01
C THR A 22 0.07 -11.86 -13.08
N ALA A 23 -0.58 -11.70 -11.93
CA ALA A 23 -1.77 -10.87 -11.84
C ALA A 23 -1.39 -9.46 -12.26
N SER A 24 -2.08 -8.93 -13.27
CA SER A 24 -1.88 -7.56 -13.73
C SER A 24 -2.23 -6.58 -12.64
N ALA A 25 -1.31 -5.69 -12.33
CA ALA A 25 -1.56 -4.60 -11.40
C ALA A 25 -2.64 -3.66 -11.94
N ASP A 26 -3.59 -3.37 -11.09
CA ASP A 26 -4.73 -2.55 -11.44
C ASP A 26 -4.37 -1.08 -11.40
N GLY A 27 -4.45 -0.47 -12.52
CA GLY A 27 -4.24 0.96 -12.60
C GLY A 27 -2.79 1.42 -12.71
N LEU A 28 -1.81 0.61 -12.36
CA LEU A 28 -0.41 0.88 -12.64
C LEU A 28 -0.01 0.31 -13.99
N PRO A 29 0.94 0.92 -14.71
CA PRO A 29 1.45 0.35 -15.96
C PRO A 29 2.27 -0.93 -15.75
N VAL A 30 2.49 -1.31 -14.49
CA VAL A 30 3.31 -2.44 -14.07
C VAL A 30 2.44 -3.62 -13.71
N LEU A 31 2.82 -4.78 -14.21
CA LEU A 31 2.19 -6.06 -13.92
C LEU A 31 2.61 -6.56 -12.52
N GLY A 32 1.72 -7.25 -11.83
CA GLY A 32 2.07 -8.03 -10.64
C GLY A 32 1.65 -7.45 -9.28
N VAL A 33 1.05 -6.26 -9.22
CA VAL A 33 0.49 -5.72 -7.96
C VAL A 33 -1.01 -5.95 -7.90
N ASP A 34 -1.45 -6.97 -7.18
CA ASP A 34 -2.87 -7.23 -6.88
C ASP A 34 -3.18 -6.86 -5.42
N VAL A 35 -4.05 -5.89 -5.23
CA VAL A 35 -4.51 -5.43 -3.92
C VAL A 35 -5.98 -5.77 -3.65
N GLY A 36 -6.64 -6.46 -4.58
CA GLY A 36 -8.06 -6.77 -4.48
C GLY A 36 -8.42 -7.57 -3.21
N SER A 37 -7.64 -8.58 -2.87
CA SER A 37 -7.82 -9.40 -1.68
C SER A 37 -7.37 -8.70 -0.39
N LYS A 38 -6.33 -7.84 -0.45
CA LYS A 38 -5.93 -6.97 0.66
C LYS A 38 -7.03 -5.96 0.99
N GLY A 39 -7.65 -5.42 -0.06
CA GLY A 39 -8.79 -4.54 0.03
C GLY A 39 -8.46 -3.11 0.45
N VAL A 40 -9.53 -2.31 0.58
CA VAL A 40 -9.46 -0.91 0.95
C VAL A 40 -10.36 -0.61 2.14
N THR A 41 -9.95 0.32 2.99
CA THR A 41 -10.69 0.79 4.16
C THR A 41 -10.38 2.25 4.43
N VAL A 42 -11.25 2.94 5.18
CA VAL A 42 -10.95 4.27 5.71
C VAL A 42 -10.44 4.17 7.15
N PRO A 43 -9.67 5.14 7.64
CA PRO A 43 -9.22 5.18 9.03
C PRO A 43 -10.37 5.00 10.02
N GLY A 44 -10.17 4.20 11.06
CA GLY A 44 -11.18 3.95 12.09
C GLY A 44 -12.34 3.03 11.71
N ALA A 45 -12.48 2.63 10.44
CA ALA A 45 -13.54 1.73 10.03
C ALA A 45 -13.37 0.31 10.58
N THR A 46 -14.49 -0.32 10.92
CA THR A 46 -14.55 -1.71 11.42
C THR A 46 -14.58 -2.76 10.32
N ALA A 47 -14.69 -2.33 9.06
CA ALA A 47 -14.74 -3.20 7.89
C ALA A 47 -13.83 -2.68 6.77
N ARG A 48 -13.44 -3.59 5.88
CA ARG A 48 -12.75 -3.31 4.62
C ARG A 48 -13.54 -3.85 3.45
N PHE A 49 -13.32 -3.31 2.28
CA PHE A 49 -13.87 -3.82 1.02
C PHE A 49 -12.79 -4.62 0.30
N VAL A 50 -13.18 -5.78 -0.21
CA VAL A 50 -12.31 -6.67 -0.99
C VAL A 50 -12.98 -7.04 -2.30
N THR A 51 -12.19 -7.41 -3.29
CA THR A 51 -12.67 -7.97 -4.55
C THR A 51 -12.07 -9.35 -4.77
N LEU A 52 -12.90 -10.27 -5.26
CA LEU A 52 -12.52 -11.62 -5.61
C LEU A 52 -13.10 -11.95 -6.99
N TRP A 53 -12.30 -12.49 -7.86
CA TRP A 53 -12.80 -12.91 -9.17
C TRP A 53 -13.68 -14.14 -9.03
N SER A 54 -14.80 -14.10 -9.71
CA SER A 54 -15.77 -15.21 -9.75
C SER A 54 -15.98 -15.63 -11.21
N GLY A 55 -15.23 -16.64 -11.63
CA GLY A 55 -15.18 -17.05 -13.03
C GLY A 55 -14.49 -16.02 -13.93
N LYS A 56 -14.66 -16.17 -15.25
CA LYS A 56 -13.91 -15.39 -16.26
C LYS A 56 -14.42 -13.96 -16.45
N ARG A 57 -15.64 -13.61 -16.01
CA ARG A 57 -16.31 -12.34 -16.37
C ARG A 57 -17.10 -11.72 -15.22
N SER A 58 -16.82 -12.07 -14.00
CA SER A 58 -17.52 -11.50 -12.85
C SER A 58 -16.61 -11.32 -11.65
N THR A 59 -16.99 -10.40 -10.78
CA THR A 59 -16.26 -10.04 -9.57
C THR A 59 -17.21 -10.03 -8.40
N VAL A 60 -16.87 -10.72 -7.31
CA VAL A 60 -17.51 -10.55 -6.02
C VAL A 60 -16.85 -9.38 -5.29
N VAL A 61 -17.63 -8.37 -4.98
CA VAL A 61 -17.23 -7.32 -4.04
C VAL A 61 -17.81 -7.65 -2.69
N ALA A 62 -16.98 -7.68 -1.65
CA ALA A 62 -17.42 -8.01 -0.31
C ALA A 62 -16.97 -6.97 0.71
N ARG A 63 -17.85 -6.68 1.68
CA ARG A 63 -17.53 -5.95 2.89
C ARG A 63 -17.21 -6.93 3.99
N VAL A 64 -15.96 -6.91 4.46
CA VAL A 64 -15.40 -7.88 5.41
C VAL A 64 -15.08 -7.17 6.71
N ARG A 65 -15.55 -7.68 7.83
CA ARG A 65 -15.19 -7.16 9.16
C ARG A 65 -13.72 -7.37 9.42
N ARG A 66 -13.05 -6.36 9.97
CA ARG A 66 -11.63 -6.45 10.34
C ARG A 66 -11.41 -7.44 11.47
N ASN A 67 -12.34 -7.50 12.42
CA ASN A 67 -12.31 -8.48 13.51
C ASN A 67 -13.05 -9.74 13.06
N GLY A 68 -12.33 -10.87 13.03
CA GLY A 68 -12.89 -12.20 12.69
C GLY A 68 -13.18 -12.45 11.22
N GLY A 69 -12.91 -11.53 10.31
CA GLY A 69 -12.99 -11.77 8.85
C GLY A 69 -14.38 -12.04 8.30
N ARG A 70 -15.46 -11.84 9.09
CA ARG A 70 -16.86 -12.13 8.66
C ARG A 70 -17.27 -11.21 7.50
N ILE A 71 -17.88 -11.80 6.47
CA ILE A 71 -18.49 -11.06 5.38
C ILE A 71 -19.86 -10.54 5.85
N ASP A 72 -20.01 -9.23 5.92
CA ASP A 72 -21.27 -8.58 6.28
C ASP A 72 -22.21 -8.46 5.07
N ARG A 73 -21.62 -8.23 3.91
CA ARG A 73 -22.35 -7.98 2.65
C ARG A 73 -21.46 -8.35 1.47
N SER A 74 -22.06 -8.89 0.44
CA SER A 74 -21.38 -9.15 -0.82
C SER A 74 -22.29 -8.82 -2.01
N ARG A 75 -21.67 -8.59 -3.15
CA ARG A 75 -22.35 -8.31 -4.42
C ARG A 75 -21.57 -8.92 -5.57
N LEU A 76 -22.25 -9.64 -6.44
CA LEU A 76 -21.69 -10.05 -7.73
C LEU A 76 -21.86 -8.92 -8.75
N LEU A 77 -20.75 -8.52 -9.38
CA LEU A 77 -20.71 -7.58 -10.48
C LEU A 77 -20.40 -8.31 -11.77
N GLN A 78 -21.06 -7.94 -12.85
CA GLN A 78 -20.67 -8.36 -14.19
C GLN A 78 -19.42 -7.58 -14.62
N GLY A 79 -18.42 -8.28 -15.15
CA GLY A 79 -17.11 -7.74 -15.50
C GLY A 79 -16.03 -8.07 -14.47
N THR A 80 -14.79 -8.03 -14.92
CA THR A 80 -13.61 -8.15 -14.06
C THR A 80 -13.26 -6.79 -13.52
N PHE A 81 -13.38 -6.62 -12.20
CA PHE A 81 -13.01 -5.40 -11.50
C PHE A 81 -12.21 -5.75 -10.26
N THR A 82 -11.39 -4.81 -9.81
CA THR A 82 -10.61 -4.96 -8.58
C THR A 82 -10.40 -3.62 -7.90
N ILE A 83 -9.96 -3.66 -6.64
CA ILE A 83 -9.53 -2.48 -5.90
C ILE A 83 -8.32 -1.87 -6.61
N PRO A 84 -8.30 -0.55 -6.90
CA PRO A 84 -7.16 0.08 -7.54
C PRO A 84 -5.91 0.05 -6.65
N ALA A 85 -4.78 -0.38 -7.20
CA ALA A 85 -3.46 -0.09 -6.65
C ALA A 85 -3.02 1.30 -7.13
N VAL A 86 -2.45 2.11 -6.27
CA VAL A 86 -2.07 3.50 -6.58
C VAL A 86 -0.58 3.78 -6.39
N ALA A 87 0.16 2.81 -5.87
CA ALA A 87 1.61 2.85 -5.76
C ALA A 87 2.19 1.44 -5.70
N TYR A 88 3.49 1.32 -5.99
CA TYR A 88 4.19 0.03 -6.04
C TYR A 88 4.32 -0.66 -4.69
N ASP A 89 4.23 0.07 -3.59
CA ASP A 89 4.21 -0.51 -2.24
C ASP A 89 2.92 -1.29 -1.93
N GLY A 90 2.01 -1.39 -2.90
CA GLY A 90 0.71 -2.03 -2.74
C GLY A 90 -0.30 -1.17 -1.99
N SER A 91 -0.10 0.15 -1.97
CA SER A 91 -1.11 1.09 -1.50
C SER A 91 -2.35 1.00 -2.36
N ALA A 92 -3.49 0.78 -1.70
CA ALA A 92 -4.80 0.68 -2.33
C ALA A 92 -5.61 1.94 -2.12
N SER A 93 -6.49 2.27 -3.08
CA SER A 93 -7.41 3.39 -2.99
C SER A 93 -8.78 3.01 -3.59
N GLY A 94 -9.63 3.99 -3.84
CA GLY A 94 -10.96 3.79 -4.45
C GLY A 94 -12.13 3.96 -3.49
N LEU A 95 -11.91 4.00 -2.16
CA LEU A 95 -12.95 4.28 -1.19
C LEU A 95 -12.89 5.76 -0.77
N SER A 96 -14.01 6.48 -0.88
CA SER A 96 -14.13 7.87 -0.40
C SER A 96 -13.93 7.93 1.12
N ALA A 97 -13.40 9.05 1.63
CA ALA A 97 -13.09 9.20 3.05
C ALA A 97 -14.32 9.10 3.96
N ASP A 98 -15.50 9.52 3.46
CA ASP A 98 -16.80 9.35 4.13
C ASP A 98 -17.37 7.93 4.04
N GLY A 99 -16.66 7.01 3.35
CA GLY A 99 -17.06 5.61 3.17
C GLY A 99 -18.32 5.41 2.33
N SER A 100 -18.75 6.39 1.56
CA SER A 100 -20.01 6.32 0.80
C SER A 100 -19.84 5.76 -0.61
N VAL A 101 -18.71 6.00 -1.27
CA VAL A 101 -18.44 5.62 -2.66
C VAL A 101 -17.24 4.70 -2.74
N LEU A 102 -17.38 3.59 -3.44
CA LEU A 102 -16.30 2.69 -3.79
C LEU A 102 -16.12 2.65 -5.31
N VAL A 103 -14.91 2.92 -5.76
CA VAL A 103 -14.51 2.83 -7.17
C VAL A 103 -13.60 1.64 -7.36
N LEU A 104 -13.94 0.81 -8.34
CA LEU A 104 -13.12 -0.32 -8.78
C LEU A 104 -12.65 -0.08 -10.21
N ILE A 105 -11.53 -0.66 -10.58
CA ILE A 105 -10.97 -0.57 -11.93
C ILE A 105 -10.96 -1.93 -12.61
N GLN A 106 -11.17 -1.96 -13.93
CA GLN A 106 -10.91 -3.14 -14.73
C GLN A 106 -9.39 -3.36 -14.85
N PRO A 107 -8.85 -4.54 -14.49
CA PRO A 107 -7.43 -4.85 -14.58
C PRO A 107 -6.86 -4.57 -15.97
N ARG A 108 -5.63 -4.07 -16.02
CA ARG A 108 -4.89 -3.88 -17.26
C ARG A 108 -4.24 -5.20 -17.67
N VAL A 109 -4.54 -5.65 -18.89
CA VAL A 109 -3.92 -6.86 -19.46
C VAL A 109 -2.85 -6.55 -20.50
N SER A 110 -2.82 -5.30 -20.99
CA SER A 110 -1.81 -4.82 -21.94
C SER A 110 -1.65 -3.31 -21.79
N PHE A 111 -0.49 -2.79 -22.18
CA PHE A 111 -0.23 -1.35 -22.27
C PHE A 111 0.19 -1.02 -23.72
N PRO A 112 -0.39 0.01 -24.34
CA PRO A 112 -1.56 0.74 -23.88
C PRO A 112 -2.85 -0.05 -24.08
N ARG A 113 -3.91 0.32 -23.37
CA ARG A 113 -5.26 -0.18 -23.65
C ARG A 113 -6.12 0.90 -24.31
N ALA A 114 -6.96 0.48 -25.25
CA ALA A 114 -7.82 1.42 -26.00
C ALA A 114 -8.98 1.97 -25.15
N ARG A 115 -9.37 1.26 -24.09
CA ARG A 115 -10.49 1.64 -23.20
C ARG A 115 -10.21 1.23 -21.77
N THR A 116 -10.63 2.08 -20.85
CA THR A 116 -10.58 1.82 -19.42
C THR A 116 -11.97 1.85 -18.83
N SER A 117 -12.29 0.88 -17.97
CA SER A 117 -13.57 0.81 -17.28
C SER A 117 -13.40 0.91 -15.77
N PHE A 118 -14.29 1.68 -15.13
CA PHE A 118 -14.39 1.78 -13.68
C PHE A 118 -15.81 1.47 -13.24
N ALA A 119 -15.98 0.68 -12.19
CA ALA A 119 -17.25 0.46 -11.55
C ALA A 119 -17.36 1.38 -10.32
N VAL A 120 -18.40 2.20 -10.27
CA VAL A 120 -18.70 3.11 -9.15
C VAL A 120 -19.88 2.54 -8.37
N LEU A 121 -19.66 2.31 -7.07
CA LEU A 121 -20.66 1.70 -6.19
C LEU A 121 -21.02 2.63 -5.02
N ASP A 122 -22.27 2.57 -4.59
CA ASP A 122 -22.66 2.93 -3.23
C ASP A 122 -22.01 1.90 -2.28
N ALA A 123 -20.98 2.33 -1.57
CA ALA A 123 -20.19 1.42 -0.73
C ALA A 123 -20.99 0.89 0.47
N ARG A 124 -21.93 1.67 1.00
CA ARG A 124 -22.75 1.27 2.16
C ARG A 124 -23.70 0.13 1.81
N ARG A 125 -24.28 0.16 0.59
CA ARG A 125 -25.25 -0.83 0.09
C ARG A 125 -24.61 -1.86 -0.86
N LEU A 126 -23.37 -1.68 -1.28
CA LEU A 126 -22.71 -2.39 -2.39
C LEU A 126 -23.56 -2.38 -3.67
N ARG A 127 -24.24 -1.29 -3.94
CA ARG A 127 -25.08 -1.12 -5.14
C ARG A 127 -24.25 -0.47 -6.24
N LEU A 128 -24.18 -1.10 -7.40
CA LEU A 128 -23.56 -0.50 -8.58
C LEU A 128 -24.36 0.76 -8.98
N LEU A 129 -23.71 1.89 -9.01
CA LEU A 129 -24.27 3.17 -9.44
C LEU A 129 -24.10 3.35 -10.93
N LYS A 130 -22.88 3.17 -11.44
CA LYS A 130 -22.56 3.24 -12.88
C LYS A 130 -21.26 2.51 -13.21
N VAL A 131 -21.09 2.21 -14.48
CA VAL A 131 -19.80 1.80 -15.05
C VAL A 131 -19.33 2.90 -15.98
N LEU A 132 -18.21 3.53 -15.63
CA LEU A 132 -17.56 4.52 -16.48
C LEU A 132 -16.74 3.76 -17.54
N ARG A 133 -16.86 4.19 -18.79
CA ARG A 133 -16.06 3.66 -19.90
C ARG A 133 -15.39 4.83 -20.59
N LEU A 134 -14.09 4.93 -20.42
CA LEU A 134 -13.27 6.00 -20.97
C LEU A 134 -12.48 5.47 -22.18
N HIS A 135 -12.40 6.26 -23.23
CA HIS A 135 -11.49 6.00 -24.35
C HIS A 135 -10.07 6.36 -23.92
N GLY A 136 -9.12 5.48 -24.18
CA GLY A 136 -7.73 5.65 -23.77
C GLY A 136 -7.36 4.82 -22.54
N ASP A 137 -6.09 4.92 -22.20
CA ASP A 137 -5.52 4.21 -21.04
C ASP A 137 -5.47 5.12 -19.83
N PHE A 138 -6.17 4.70 -18.81
CA PHE A 138 -6.23 5.39 -17.52
C PHE A 138 -5.90 4.45 -16.38
N SER A 139 -5.26 4.98 -15.34
CA SER A 139 -5.19 4.38 -14.02
C SER A 139 -6.02 5.18 -13.03
N PHE A 140 -6.40 4.55 -11.93
CA PHE A 140 -7.00 5.26 -10.82
C PHE A 140 -5.90 5.94 -10.00
N ASP A 141 -6.13 7.17 -9.56
CA ASP A 141 -5.22 7.89 -8.69
C ASP A 141 -5.83 8.15 -7.30
N ALA A 142 -6.92 8.91 -7.25
CA ALA A 142 -7.54 9.27 -5.99
C ALA A 142 -9.06 9.48 -6.14
N ILE A 143 -9.74 9.68 -5.02
CA ILE A 143 -11.15 10.03 -4.95
C ILE A 143 -11.34 11.15 -3.92
N SER A 144 -12.22 12.09 -4.21
CA SER A 144 -12.57 13.16 -3.27
C SER A 144 -13.24 12.60 -2.00
N PRO A 145 -13.24 13.34 -0.87
CA PRO A 145 -13.78 12.87 0.40
C PRO A 145 -15.22 12.36 0.33
N SER A 146 -16.06 12.98 -0.48
CA SER A 146 -17.47 12.59 -0.70
C SER A 146 -17.71 11.70 -1.92
N GLY A 147 -16.65 11.35 -2.67
CA GLY A 147 -16.77 10.51 -3.86
C GLY A 147 -17.35 11.19 -5.10
N ASN A 148 -17.54 12.50 -5.10
CA ASN A 148 -18.11 13.24 -6.23
C ASN A 148 -17.11 13.49 -7.37
N ARG A 149 -15.81 13.36 -7.11
CA ARG A 149 -14.73 13.43 -8.09
C ARG A 149 -13.81 12.21 -7.99
N ILE A 150 -13.41 11.72 -9.15
CA ILE A 150 -12.42 10.63 -9.29
C ILE A 150 -11.24 11.22 -10.05
N TYR A 151 -10.04 11.00 -9.53
CA TYR A 151 -8.80 11.43 -10.15
C TYR A 151 -8.15 10.25 -10.85
N LEU A 152 -7.67 10.49 -12.07
CA LEU A 152 -7.20 9.46 -12.97
C LEU A 152 -5.85 9.87 -13.56
N ILE A 153 -4.95 8.91 -13.67
CA ILE A 153 -3.74 9.04 -14.46
C ILE A 153 -4.09 8.73 -15.91
N ASN A 154 -4.00 9.69 -16.80
CA ASN A 154 -4.20 9.53 -18.24
C ASN A 154 -2.84 9.36 -18.92
N TYR A 155 -2.55 8.19 -19.47
CA TYR A 155 -1.31 7.94 -20.18
C TYR A 155 -1.35 8.58 -21.56
N LEU A 156 -0.34 9.41 -21.85
CA LEU A 156 -0.27 10.25 -23.05
C LEU A 156 0.54 9.60 -24.18
N SER A 157 1.40 8.63 -23.84
CA SER A 157 2.25 7.93 -24.79
C SER A 157 1.84 6.45 -24.88
N PRO A 158 1.80 5.87 -26.08
CA PRO A 158 1.53 4.46 -26.24
C PRO A 158 2.73 3.56 -25.91
N THR A 159 3.93 4.12 -25.79
CA THR A 159 5.17 3.36 -25.56
C THR A 159 5.90 3.76 -24.27
N ASP A 160 5.53 4.88 -23.66
CA ASP A 160 6.19 5.42 -22.48
C ASP A 160 5.14 5.69 -21.39
N ALA A 161 5.03 4.77 -20.44
CA ALA A 161 4.10 4.87 -19.33
C ALA A 161 4.50 5.92 -18.29
N THR A 162 5.67 6.54 -18.42
CA THR A 162 6.10 7.64 -17.53
C THR A 162 5.60 9.00 -18.00
N LYS A 163 4.98 9.07 -19.19
CA LYS A 163 4.35 10.28 -19.74
C LYS A 163 2.85 10.26 -19.50
N TYR A 164 2.38 10.99 -18.54
CA TYR A 164 0.97 11.02 -18.16
C TYR A 164 0.55 12.39 -17.62
N ALA A 165 -0.76 12.57 -17.50
CA ALA A 165 -1.37 13.72 -16.84
C ALA A 165 -2.42 13.26 -15.82
N VAL A 166 -2.58 13.99 -14.74
CA VAL A 166 -3.67 13.78 -13.78
C VAL A 166 -4.93 14.45 -14.32
N ARG A 167 -6.04 13.70 -14.40
CA ARG A 167 -7.33 14.20 -14.87
C ARG A 167 -8.38 14.00 -13.79
N ALA A 168 -9.26 14.97 -13.63
CA ALA A 168 -10.41 14.86 -12.74
C ALA A 168 -11.66 14.45 -13.54
N TYR A 169 -12.42 13.48 -13.03
CA TYR A 169 -13.71 13.05 -13.55
C TYR A 169 -14.81 13.46 -12.57
N ASP A 170 -15.76 14.27 -13.03
CA ASP A 170 -16.96 14.62 -12.25
C ASP A 170 -17.97 13.49 -12.37
N VAL A 171 -18.28 12.86 -11.23
CA VAL A 171 -19.18 11.69 -11.17
C VAL A 171 -20.62 12.07 -11.48
N GLN A 172 -21.05 13.25 -11.05
CA GLN A 172 -22.41 13.76 -11.28
C GLN A 172 -22.58 14.20 -12.72
N ALA A 173 -21.68 15.06 -13.21
CA ALA A 173 -21.72 15.53 -14.60
C ALA A 173 -21.41 14.41 -15.62
N GLY A 174 -20.77 13.32 -15.18
CA GLY A 174 -20.49 12.16 -16.00
C GLY A 174 -19.40 12.38 -17.05
N ARG A 175 -18.46 13.30 -16.82
CA ARG A 175 -17.40 13.67 -17.77
C ARG A 175 -16.09 14.02 -17.09
N LEU A 176 -15.01 13.91 -17.84
CA LEU A 176 -13.71 14.48 -17.46
C LEU A 176 -13.82 16.02 -17.45
N LEU A 177 -13.16 16.64 -16.49
CA LEU A 177 -12.95 18.08 -16.53
C LEU A 177 -12.02 18.42 -17.71
N PRO A 178 -12.20 19.60 -18.33
CA PRO A 178 -11.43 19.98 -19.53
C PRO A 178 -9.94 19.98 -19.28
N GLU A 179 -9.52 20.61 -18.20
CA GLU A 179 -8.10 20.82 -17.89
C GLU A 179 -7.50 19.67 -17.06
N PRO A 180 -6.23 19.36 -17.24
CA PRO A 180 -5.49 18.49 -16.34
C PRO A 180 -5.35 19.13 -14.96
N VAL A 181 -5.11 18.30 -13.95
CA VAL A 181 -4.79 18.75 -12.60
C VAL A 181 -3.30 18.97 -12.54
N VAL A 182 -2.88 20.21 -12.30
CA VAL A 182 -1.49 20.63 -12.24
C VAL A 182 -1.20 21.43 -10.96
N ASP A 183 0.06 21.59 -10.65
CA ASP A 183 0.51 22.61 -9.70
C ASP A 183 0.43 23.99 -10.40
N PRO A 184 -0.35 24.95 -9.91
CA PRO A 184 -0.45 26.26 -10.54
C PRO A 184 0.85 27.07 -10.45
N HIS A 185 1.83 26.67 -9.63
CA HIS A 185 3.13 27.31 -9.53
C HIS A 185 4.14 26.73 -10.54
N GLU A 186 3.83 25.56 -11.11
CA GLU A 186 4.67 24.80 -12.04
C GLU A 186 3.80 24.23 -13.17
N ALA A 187 2.94 25.09 -13.75
CA ALA A 187 1.91 24.67 -14.72
C ALA A 187 2.47 23.97 -15.97
N ASP A 188 3.71 24.27 -16.34
CA ASP A 188 4.40 23.69 -17.49
C ASP A 188 5.14 22.40 -17.13
N GLU A 189 5.19 22.00 -15.86
CA GLU A 189 5.87 20.78 -15.44
C GLU A 189 5.07 19.56 -15.87
N GLN A 190 5.76 18.63 -16.55
CA GLN A 190 5.18 17.33 -16.90
C GLN A 190 5.41 16.33 -15.79
N MET A 191 4.34 15.70 -15.33
CA MET A 191 4.42 14.57 -14.43
C MET A 191 5.31 13.46 -15.01
N ARG A 192 6.22 12.95 -14.21
CA ARG A 192 7.20 11.93 -14.59
C ARG A 192 7.44 10.92 -13.47
N GLY A 193 8.01 9.79 -13.86
CA GLY A 193 8.41 8.77 -12.90
C GLY A 193 7.29 7.83 -12.47
N GLN A 194 7.61 6.99 -11.52
CA GLN A 194 6.73 5.91 -11.05
C GLN A 194 6.34 6.12 -9.59
N PRO A 195 5.09 5.83 -9.22
CA PRO A 195 4.59 6.01 -7.87
C PRO A 195 5.15 4.94 -6.93
N ILE A 196 6.00 5.32 -5.99
CA ILE A 196 6.65 4.42 -5.03
C ILE A 196 5.71 4.10 -3.87
N SER A 197 5.14 5.13 -3.25
CA SER A 197 4.33 5.02 -2.04
C SER A 197 3.25 6.08 -1.99
N ARG A 198 2.12 5.75 -1.33
CA ARG A 198 0.97 6.65 -1.17
C ARG A 198 0.60 6.80 0.30
N ALA A 199 0.28 8.05 0.69
CA ALA A 199 -0.39 8.35 1.94
C ALA A 199 -1.56 9.31 1.71
N MET A 200 -2.60 9.22 2.56
CA MET A 200 -3.75 10.13 2.52
C MET A 200 -3.78 10.97 3.79
N SER A 201 -4.22 12.23 3.68
CA SER A 201 -4.58 12.99 4.86
C SER A 201 -5.75 12.34 5.59
N PRO A 202 -5.89 12.52 6.92
CA PRO A 202 -6.96 11.89 7.70
C PRO A 202 -8.39 12.24 7.22
N ASP A 203 -8.59 13.43 6.66
CA ASP A 203 -9.84 13.90 6.09
C ASP A 203 -10.06 13.46 4.64
N GLY A 204 -9.08 12.78 4.03
CA GLY A 204 -9.12 12.32 2.65
C GLY A 204 -8.97 13.44 1.61
N ARG A 205 -8.74 14.69 2.02
CA ARG A 205 -8.58 15.80 1.10
C ARG A 205 -7.29 15.71 0.29
N TRP A 206 -6.18 15.36 0.94
CA TRP A 206 -4.88 15.31 0.29
C TRP A 206 -4.45 13.87 0.01
N ALA A 207 -4.11 13.59 -1.24
CA ALA A 207 -3.46 12.37 -1.68
C ALA A 207 -1.99 12.67 -1.98
N TYR A 208 -1.08 12.18 -1.14
CA TYR A 208 0.35 12.35 -1.29
C TYR A 208 0.95 11.12 -1.95
N THR A 209 1.61 11.27 -3.08
CA THR A 209 2.30 10.19 -3.78
C THR A 209 3.76 10.52 -3.95
N LEU A 210 4.64 9.65 -3.49
CA LEU A 210 6.07 9.73 -3.74
C LEU A 210 6.36 9.15 -5.11
N TYR A 211 7.05 9.90 -5.95
CA TYR A 211 7.53 9.49 -7.28
C TYR A 211 9.05 9.41 -7.31
N ASP A 212 9.59 8.51 -8.12
CA ASP A 212 11.04 8.31 -8.28
C ASP A 212 11.72 9.37 -9.15
N GLY A 213 10.95 10.28 -9.74
CA GLY A 213 11.47 11.35 -10.59
C GLY A 213 12.01 10.89 -11.95
N ASN A 214 11.97 9.57 -12.27
CA ASN A 214 12.51 9.00 -13.51
C ASN A 214 13.97 9.38 -13.78
N GLY A 215 14.83 9.20 -12.79
CA GLY A 215 16.26 9.52 -12.85
C GLY A 215 16.61 11.00 -12.62
N LYS A 216 15.61 11.81 -12.25
CA LYS A 216 15.78 13.19 -11.74
C LYS A 216 15.42 13.23 -10.25
N THR A 217 15.30 14.42 -9.69
CA THR A 217 14.88 14.62 -8.30
C THR A 217 13.58 13.90 -7.99
N PRO A 218 13.54 13.01 -7.00
CA PRO A 218 12.30 12.44 -6.47
C PRO A 218 11.42 13.54 -5.90
N PHE A 219 10.09 13.35 -5.99
CA PHE A 219 9.16 14.37 -5.52
C PHE A 219 7.91 13.75 -4.92
N VAL A 220 7.20 14.52 -4.12
CA VAL A 220 5.85 14.20 -3.67
C VAL A 220 4.84 15.02 -4.45
N HIS A 221 3.97 14.34 -5.18
CA HIS A 221 2.78 14.96 -5.75
C HIS A 221 1.68 14.97 -4.69
N ALA A 222 1.35 16.16 -4.19
CA ALA A 222 0.26 16.39 -3.24
C ALA A 222 -0.98 16.86 -4.00
N LEU A 223 -1.93 15.96 -4.21
CA LEU A 223 -3.18 16.22 -4.92
C LEU A 223 -4.26 16.68 -3.93
N ASP A 224 -4.78 17.92 -4.08
CA ASP A 224 -5.99 18.40 -3.38
C ASP A 224 -7.24 17.83 -4.08
N THR A 225 -7.76 16.74 -3.57
CA THR A 225 -8.92 16.05 -4.13
C THR A 225 -10.24 16.82 -3.99
N SER A 226 -10.26 17.87 -3.19
CA SER A 226 -11.45 18.74 -3.02
C SER A 226 -11.48 19.88 -4.05
N ARG A 227 -10.30 20.40 -4.42
CA ARG A 227 -10.17 21.55 -5.31
C ARG A 227 -9.77 21.21 -6.74
N ALA A 228 -9.32 19.97 -7.00
CA ALA A 228 -8.74 19.53 -8.27
C ALA A 228 -7.51 20.35 -8.66
N THR A 229 -6.62 20.55 -7.74
CA THR A 229 -5.32 21.19 -7.93
C THR A 229 -4.24 20.33 -7.24
N ALA A 230 -2.99 20.56 -7.55
CA ALA A 230 -1.88 19.82 -6.98
C ALA A 230 -0.78 20.74 -6.48
N ARG A 231 0.16 20.16 -5.74
CA ARG A 231 1.43 20.74 -5.37
C ARG A 231 2.53 19.71 -5.58
N CYS A 232 3.54 20.08 -6.36
CA CYS A 232 4.77 19.30 -6.48
C CYS A 232 5.73 19.72 -5.38
N ILE A 233 6.37 18.75 -4.72
CA ILE A 233 7.27 18.96 -3.60
C ILE A 233 8.54 18.21 -3.89
N ASP A 234 9.57 18.87 -4.37
CA ASP A 234 10.86 18.27 -4.66
C ASP A 234 11.55 17.82 -3.37
N LEU A 235 12.18 16.66 -3.46
CA LEU A 235 12.91 16.05 -2.36
C LEU A 235 14.41 16.04 -2.70
N ASP A 236 15.00 17.24 -2.86
CA ASP A 236 16.41 17.44 -3.27
C ASP A 236 17.40 16.61 -2.44
N ALA A 237 17.10 16.42 -1.15
CA ALA A 237 17.94 15.61 -0.27
C ALA A 237 17.97 14.11 -0.63
N LEU A 238 17.10 13.66 -1.54
CA LEU A 238 17.05 12.29 -2.06
C LEU A 238 17.55 12.20 -3.50
N GLU A 239 18.07 13.25 -4.08
CA GLU A 239 18.64 13.22 -5.42
C GLU A 239 19.83 12.26 -5.46
N GLY A 240 19.84 11.36 -6.46
CA GLY A 240 20.87 10.32 -6.58
C GLY A 240 20.75 9.15 -5.60
N GLU A 241 19.72 9.12 -4.74
CA GLU A 241 19.48 7.99 -3.83
C GLU A 241 19.14 6.72 -4.62
N LYS A 242 19.87 5.62 -4.33
CA LYS A 242 19.74 4.35 -5.05
C LYS A 242 18.58 3.48 -4.57
N TYR A 243 18.09 3.70 -3.35
CA TYR A 243 17.12 2.82 -2.68
C TYR A 243 15.74 3.45 -2.49
N LEU A 244 15.31 4.29 -3.43
CA LEU A 244 14.02 4.96 -3.39
C LEU A 244 12.82 4.02 -3.18
N TRP A 245 12.88 2.81 -3.74
CA TRP A 245 11.79 1.82 -3.67
C TRP A 245 11.51 1.28 -2.26
N GLY A 246 12.46 1.44 -1.35
CA GLY A 246 12.29 1.15 0.08
C GLY A 246 11.53 2.23 0.85
N LEU A 247 11.40 3.43 0.28
CA LEU A 247 10.78 4.55 0.96
C LEU A 247 9.27 4.40 1.08
N ARG A 248 8.73 4.89 2.18
CA ARG A 248 7.30 4.87 2.49
C ARG A 248 6.84 6.23 2.97
N LEU A 249 5.63 6.62 2.55
CA LEU A 249 4.95 7.80 3.04
C LEU A 249 4.04 7.47 4.23
N SER A 250 4.01 8.35 5.19
CA SER A 250 3.02 8.33 6.27
C SER A 250 2.63 9.73 6.69
N VAL A 251 1.33 9.96 6.95
CA VAL A 251 0.83 11.21 7.50
C VAL A 251 0.71 11.05 9.00
N GLY A 252 1.24 12.02 9.76
CA GLY A 252 1.12 12.05 11.21
C GLY A 252 -0.34 12.21 11.67
N ALA A 253 -0.66 11.79 12.89
CA ALA A 253 -2.03 11.75 13.42
C ALA A 253 -2.78 13.09 13.34
N GLY A 254 -2.08 14.23 13.46
CA GLY A 254 -2.67 15.56 13.30
C GLY A 254 -2.77 16.06 11.86
N GLY A 255 -2.39 15.26 10.85
CA GLY A 255 -2.43 15.66 9.45
C GLY A 255 -1.38 16.70 9.02
N LYS A 256 -0.66 17.32 9.96
CA LYS A 256 0.23 18.47 9.71
C LYS A 256 1.64 18.10 9.22
N ARG A 257 1.99 16.83 9.23
CA ARG A 257 3.30 16.33 8.80
C ARG A 257 3.15 15.11 7.93
N LEU A 258 3.80 15.16 6.76
CA LEU A 258 4.04 14.01 5.92
C LEU A 258 5.48 13.55 6.17
N VAL A 259 5.69 12.29 6.42
CA VAL A 259 7.00 11.71 6.73
C VAL A 259 7.38 10.72 5.65
N VAL A 260 8.52 10.94 5.04
CA VAL A 260 9.21 9.97 4.19
C VAL A 260 10.07 9.10 5.09
N ARG A 261 9.90 7.78 5.03
CA ARG A 261 10.58 6.80 5.89
C ARG A 261 11.33 5.78 5.07
N ASN A 262 12.47 5.34 5.61
CA ASN A 262 13.17 4.15 5.18
C ASN A 262 13.03 3.10 6.30
N GLY A 263 12.21 2.10 6.11
CA GLY A 263 11.79 1.22 7.19
C GLY A 263 11.11 1.99 8.32
N LEU A 264 11.68 1.95 9.52
CA LEU A 264 11.18 2.68 10.69
C LEU A 264 11.80 4.08 10.84
N ALA A 265 12.92 4.34 10.18
CA ALA A 265 13.65 5.60 10.30
C ALA A 265 12.99 6.69 9.43
N PRO A 266 12.70 7.88 9.99
CA PRO A 266 12.28 9.02 9.20
C PRO A 266 13.50 9.60 8.46
N GLU A 267 13.37 9.82 7.15
CA GLU A 267 14.40 10.42 6.31
C GLU A 267 14.13 11.93 6.10
N LEU A 268 12.88 12.26 5.77
CA LEU A 268 12.43 13.63 5.55
C LEU A 268 11.06 13.85 6.17
N VAL A 269 10.81 15.10 6.53
CA VAL A 269 9.51 15.58 7.00
C VAL A 269 9.07 16.74 6.13
N VAL A 270 7.86 16.65 5.60
CA VAL A 270 7.20 17.74 4.87
C VAL A 270 6.10 18.31 5.76
N ASN A 271 6.11 19.62 5.94
CA ASN A 271 5.00 20.35 6.55
C ASN A 271 3.83 20.40 5.54
N THR A 272 2.66 19.87 5.89
CA THR A 272 1.53 19.77 4.96
C THR A 272 0.77 21.08 4.74
N GLU A 273 1.05 22.11 5.50
CA GLU A 273 0.44 23.46 5.35
C GLU A 273 1.30 24.35 4.45
N THR A 274 2.62 24.30 4.62
CA THR A 274 3.58 25.15 3.88
C THR A 274 4.31 24.42 2.76
N PHE A 275 4.25 23.07 2.75
CA PHE A 275 4.98 22.14 1.88
C PHE A 275 6.52 22.23 2.03
N ALA A 276 7.00 22.89 3.07
CA ALA A 276 8.43 22.97 3.35
C ALA A 276 8.98 21.60 3.77
N VAL A 277 10.12 21.22 3.16
CA VAL A 277 10.84 19.97 3.42
C VAL A 277 11.93 20.22 4.47
N SER A 278 12.09 19.30 5.40
CA SER A 278 13.13 19.37 6.43
C SER A 278 13.63 17.97 6.79
N LYS A 279 14.84 17.88 7.32
CA LYS A 279 15.31 16.65 7.96
C LYS A 279 14.60 16.44 9.30
N PRO A 280 14.35 15.18 9.71
CA PRO A 280 13.77 14.92 11.02
C PRO A 280 14.68 15.43 12.13
N PRO A 281 14.10 15.85 13.28
CA PRO A 281 14.91 16.19 14.44
C PRO A 281 15.77 14.98 14.82
N GLN A 282 17.05 15.17 14.95
CA GLN A 282 17.91 14.10 15.48
C GLN A 282 17.46 13.76 16.90
N PRO A 283 17.39 12.46 17.25
CA PRO A 283 17.18 12.07 18.64
C PRO A 283 18.24 12.80 19.47
N ARG A 284 17.80 13.58 20.46
CA ARG A 284 18.75 14.12 21.43
C ARG A 284 19.52 12.93 21.99
N PRO A 285 20.88 12.98 22.03
CA PRO A 285 21.63 11.96 22.72
C PRO A 285 20.99 11.86 24.12
N ILE A 286 20.52 10.68 24.46
CA ILE A 286 20.14 10.42 25.85
C ILE A 286 21.44 10.66 26.57
N ALA A 287 21.53 11.78 27.30
CA ALA A 287 22.63 11.98 28.20
C ALA A 287 22.62 10.74 29.07
N THR A 288 23.55 9.83 28.81
CA THR A 288 23.83 8.76 29.74
C THR A 288 24.22 9.50 30.99
N ALA A 289 23.30 9.61 31.92
CA ALA A 289 23.60 9.96 33.29
C ALA A 289 24.60 8.90 33.76
N ARG A 290 25.88 9.23 33.57
CA ARG A 290 26.93 8.65 34.39
C ARG A 290 26.73 9.29 35.77
N GLU A 291 25.61 9.01 36.40
CA GLU A 291 25.55 9.04 37.85
C GLU A 291 26.52 7.96 38.28
N GLY A 292 27.58 8.42 38.93
CA GLY A 292 28.59 7.55 39.47
C GLY A 292 27.91 6.47 40.30
N LEU A 293 27.97 5.25 39.81
CA LEU A 293 27.72 4.10 40.65
C LEU A 293 28.77 4.17 41.74
N SER A 294 28.35 4.66 42.89
CA SER A 294 29.11 4.48 44.12
C SER A 294 29.50 3.02 44.22
N PRO A 295 30.76 2.67 44.53
CA PRO A 295 31.16 1.28 44.62
C PRO A 295 30.27 0.57 45.60
N ILE A 296 29.40 -0.30 45.10
CA ILE A 296 28.58 -1.17 45.95
C ILE A 296 29.54 -2.14 46.60
N TRP A 297 29.56 -2.11 47.91
CA TRP A 297 30.41 -2.97 48.74
C TRP A 297 30.19 -4.46 48.39
N PRO A 298 31.27 -5.29 48.42
CA PRO A 298 31.24 -6.65 47.86
C PRO A 298 30.30 -7.64 48.56
N TRP A 299 29.67 -7.27 49.67
CA TRP A 299 28.72 -8.15 50.36
C TRP A 299 27.29 -8.10 49.80
N ALA A 300 26.96 -7.17 48.91
CA ALA A 300 25.67 -7.18 48.23
C ALA A 300 25.59 -8.23 47.08
N ALA A 301 26.73 -8.73 46.61
CA ALA A 301 26.77 -9.78 45.60
C ALA A 301 26.47 -11.19 46.18
N GLY A 302 26.58 -11.37 47.49
CA GLY A 302 26.32 -12.66 48.15
C GLY A 302 24.83 -13.01 48.29
N ALA A 303 23.96 -12.01 48.39
CA ALA A 303 22.53 -12.24 48.61
C ALA A 303 21.80 -12.75 47.34
N SER A 304 22.27 -12.37 46.14
CA SER A 304 21.65 -12.80 44.86
C SER A 304 21.98 -14.25 44.51
N ALA A 305 23.12 -14.78 44.92
CA ALA A 305 23.50 -16.16 44.69
C ALA A 305 22.69 -17.18 45.49
N ILE A 306 22.27 -16.79 46.72
CA ILE A 306 21.45 -17.65 47.60
C ILE A 306 20.01 -17.73 47.11
N ALA A 307 19.44 -16.67 46.53
CA ALA A 307 18.10 -16.66 45.96
C ALA A 307 17.98 -17.54 44.72
N LEU A 308 18.99 -17.58 43.88
CA LEU A 308 19.02 -18.43 42.69
C LEU A 308 19.18 -19.92 43.01
N ALA A 309 19.91 -20.25 44.09
CA ALA A 309 20.07 -21.65 44.54
C ALA A 309 18.77 -22.24 45.12
N LEU A 310 17.95 -21.43 45.79
CA LEU A 310 16.66 -21.85 46.35
C LEU A 310 15.58 -22.06 45.27
N VAL A 311 15.59 -21.29 44.18
CA VAL A 311 14.70 -21.49 43.03
C VAL A 311 15.04 -22.76 42.26
N ALA A 312 16.33 -23.07 42.10
CA ALA A 312 16.77 -24.32 41.44
C ALA A 312 16.42 -25.57 42.25
N ALA A 313 16.51 -25.52 43.57
CA ALA A 313 16.13 -26.63 44.46
C ALA A 313 14.60 -26.87 44.49
N GLY A 314 13.80 -25.80 44.36
CA GLY A 314 12.34 -25.90 44.29
C GLY A 314 11.84 -26.56 42.99
N LEU A 315 12.49 -26.33 41.88
CA LEU A 315 12.13 -26.92 40.58
C LEU A 315 12.48 -28.41 40.49
N VAL A 316 13.56 -28.87 41.11
CA VAL A 316 13.94 -30.31 41.14
C VAL A 316 13.02 -31.10 42.04
N GLY A 317 12.45 -30.51 43.09
CA GLY A 317 11.48 -31.15 44.01
C GLY A 317 10.09 -31.38 43.34
N ALA A 318 9.65 -30.47 42.47
CA ALA A 318 8.36 -30.55 41.83
C ALA A 318 8.26 -31.63 40.76
N THR A 319 9.37 -31.95 40.07
CA THR A 319 9.38 -32.97 38.98
C THR A 319 9.41 -34.41 39.46
N ARG A 320 9.73 -34.65 40.78
CA ARG A 320 9.76 -36.01 41.37
C ARG A 320 8.40 -36.48 41.90
N ARG A 321 7.39 -35.63 42.05
CA ARG A 321 6.06 -36.01 42.61
C ARG A 321 5.05 -36.57 41.56
N HIS A 322 5.39 -36.54 40.29
CA HIS A 322 4.46 -37.01 39.24
C HIS A 322 4.77 -38.39 38.61
N ARG A 323 5.60 -39.20 39.24
CA ARG A 323 5.77 -40.58 38.83
C ARG A 323 5.32 -41.53 39.96
N ARG A 324 4.02 -41.81 40.03
CA ARG A 324 3.46 -43.02 40.61
C ARG A 324 2.76 -43.81 39.54
N PRO A 325 3.08 -45.10 39.32
CA PRO A 325 2.39 -45.96 38.37
C PRO A 325 1.02 -46.36 38.93
N ALA A 326 0.02 -46.33 38.04
CA ALA A 326 -1.28 -46.96 38.31
C ALA A 326 -1.12 -48.49 38.20
N LEU A 327 -1.36 -49.18 39.29
CA LEU A 327 -1.64 -50.62 39.33
C LEU A 327 -3.10 -50.77 39.74
N GLY A 328 -3.84 -51.57 38.94
CA GLY A 328 -5.19 -51.98 39.24
C GLY A 328 -6.11 -51.82 38.05
#